data_354d13ef9c35aaa4538a85a76e12554e
#
_entry.id   354d13ef9c35aaa4538a85a76e12554e
#
_cell.length_a   1.000
_cell.length_b   1.000
_cell.length_c   1.000
_cell.angle_alpha   90.00
_cell.angle_beta   90.00
_cell.angle_gamma   90.00
#
_symmetry.space_group_name_H-M   'P 1'
#
loop_
_entity.id
_entity.type
_entity.pdbx_description
1 polymer ?
#
loop_
_entity_poly.entity_id
_entity_poly.type
_entity_poly.pdbx_seq_one_letter_code
_entity_poly.pdbx_strand_id
1 'polypeptide(L)'
;MYTGIVQATCALSFVERKPNLLQFGFCLPETLSADVTLGASIAVNGCCFTVTSMARSVQGLNVTFDAIDETQAITNVKHFEQGTVVNVERSAKQNAEVGGHVLSGHIVGTAELVSIEKDENRCRMTFGSDAPWLKYVFEKGYIAVNGASLTVAALDRSAQTFAINLIPETLERTNFSLLSVGDPVNIEVESQTQVIVDTVERVMAERYAQAD
;
A
#
# COMPACT_ATOMS: atom_id res chain seq x y z
N MET A 1 -7.41 -9.88 3.71
CA MET A 1 -5.98 -10.30 3.78
C MET A 1 -5.38 -10.35 2.39
N TYR A 2 -4.11 -9.94 2.26
CA TYR A 2 -3.36 -9.84 1.02
C TYR A 2 -1.96 -10.39 1.24
N THR A 3 -1.20 -10.57 0.17
CA THR A 3 0.16 -11.16 0.21
C THR A 3 1.26 -10.13 -0.08
N GLY A 4 0.85 -8.94 -0.56
CA GLY A 4 1.79 -7.92 -1.03
C GLY A 4 2.40 -8.23 -2.40
N ILE A 5 1.79 -9.11 -3.15
CA ILE A 5 2.15 -9.39 -4.54
C ILE A 5 1.15 -8.67 -5.44
N VAL A 6 1.58 -7.58 -6.04
CA VAL A 6 0.76 -6.82 -6.99
C VAL A 6 0.43 -7.69 -8.19
N GLN A 7 -0.86 -7.84 -8.48
CA GLN A 7 -1.36 -8.73 -9.53
C GLN A 7 -1.60 -8.00 -10.85
N ALA A 8 -1.90 -6.69 -10.77
CA ALA A 8 -2.04 -5.83 -11.94
C ALA A 8 -1.83 -4.36 -11.54
N THR A 9 -1.54 -3.52 -12.53
CA THR A 9 -1.71 -2.08 -12.46
C THR A 9 -2.92 -1.68 -13.29
N CYS A 10 -3.78 -0.80 -12.75
CA CYS A 10 -4.98 -0.33 -13.41
C CYS A 10 -5.03 1.20 -13.44
N ALA A 11 -5.38 1.78 -14.58
CA ALA A 11 -5.66 3.21 -14.67
C ALA A 11 -7.09 3.49 -14.20
N LEU A 12 -7.26 4.49 -13.33
CA LEU A 12 -8.59 4.91 -12.89
C LEU A 12 -9.40 5.46 -14.06
N SER A 13 -10.56 4.88 -14.30
CA SER A 13 -11.48 5.28 -15.39
C SER A 13 -12.27 6.55 -15.02
N PHE A 14 -12.52 6.76 -13.74
CA PHE A 14 -13.15 7.96 -13.20
C PHE A 14 -12.76 8.16 -11.74
N VAL A 15 -12.86 9.41 -11.28
CA VAL A 15 -12.81 9.81 -9.87
C VAL A 15 -13.85 10.89 -9.67
N GLU A 16 -14.76 10.69 -8.73
CA GLU A 16 -15.84 11.64 -8.39
C GLU A 16 -15.73 12.03 -6.91
N ARG A 17 -15.64 13.33 -6.64
CA ARG A 17 -15.58 13.88 -5.28
C ARG A 17 -16.97 14.32 -4.86
N LYS A 18 -17.46 13.73 -3.76
CA LYS A 18 -18.75 14.04 -3.13
C LYS A 18 -18.48 14.57 -1.70
N PRO A 19 -19.44 15.21 -1.05
CA PRO A 19 -19.29 15.55 0.36
C PRO A 19 -18.98 14.30 1.19
N ASN A 20 -17.84 14.30 1.89
CA ASN A 20 -17.34 13.23 2.78
C ASN A 20 -17.08 11.88 2.07
N LEU A 21 -17.00 11.87 0.74
CA LEU A 21 -16.82 10.67 -0.04
C LEU A 21 -16.04 10.92 -1.33
N LEU A 22 -15.06 10.11 -1.61
CA LEU A 22 -14.42 10.01 -2.92
C LEU A 22 -14.80 8.66 -3.53
N GLN A 23 -15.46 8.70 -4.68
CA GLN A 23 -15.81 7.50 -5.45
C GLN A 23 -14.87 7.38 -6.64
N PHE A 24 -14.33 6.19 -6.86
CA PHE A 24 -13.43 5.93 -7.99
C PHE A 24 -13.64 4.52 -8.54
N GLY A 25 -13.16 4.30 -9.74
CA GLY A 25 -13.28 2.98 -10.36
C GLY A 25 -12.29 2.76 -11.49
N PHE A 26 -12.14 1.50 -11.85
CA PHE A 26 -11.29 1.06 -12.96
C PHE A 26 -11.82 -0.24 -13.58
N CYS A 27 -11.29 -0.59 -14.74
CA CYS A 27 -11.54 -1.88 -15.36
C CYS A 27 -10.54 -2.91 -14.83
N LEU A 28 -11.04 -3.87 -14.06
CA LEU A 28 -10.24 -5.01 -13.56
C LEU A 28 -10.03 -5.99 -14.73
N PRO A 29 -8.78 -6.42 -15.02
CA PRO A 29 -8.48 -7.36 -16.09
C PRO A 29 -9.27 -8.66 -15.96
N GLU A 30 -9.57 -9.31 -17.08
CA GLU A 30 -10.33 -10.56 -17.10
C GLU A 30 -9.70 -11.64 -16.21
N THR A 31 -8.36 -11.72 -16.18
CA THR A 31 -7.59 -12.65 -15.34
C THR A 31 -7.85 -12.50 -13.83
N LEU A 32 -8.27 -11.31 -13.39
CA LEU A 32 -8.57 -11.00 -11.99
C LEU A 32 -10.06 -10.81 -11.71
N SER A 33 -10.91 -10.86 -12.75
CA SER A 33 -12.34 -10.58 -12.66
C SER A 33 -13.19 -11.79 -12.25
N ALA A 34 -12.63 -13.01 -12.34
CA ALA A 34 -13.33 -14.21 -11.92
C ALA A 34 -13.69 -14.14 -10.42
N ASP A 35 -14.90 -14.59 -10.08
CA ASP A 35 -15.39 -14.67 -8.70
C ASP A 35 -15.45 -13.31 -7.94
N VAL A 36 -15.35 -12.17 -8.62
CA VAL A 36 -15.63 -10.87 -8.01
C VAL A 36 -17.14 -10.72 -7.81
N THR A 37 -17.53 -10.34 -6.60
CA THR A 37 -18.92 -10.05 -6.24
C THR A 37 -19.04 -8.68 -5.61
N LEU A 38 -20.22 -8.12 -5.53
CA LEU A 38 -20.48 -6.96 -4.70
C LEU A 38 -20.09 -7.28 -3.24
N GLY A 39 -19.42 -6.35 -2.58
CA GLY A 39 -18.89 -6.55 -1.24
C GLY A 39 -17.52 -7.25 -1.18
N ALA A 40 -16.98 -7.72 -2.32
CA ALA A 40 -15.62 -8.27 -2.35
C ALA A 40 -14.58 -7.21 -1.98
N SER A 41 -13.50 -7.63 -1.30
CA SER A 41 -12.38 -6.76 -0.97
C SER A 41 -11.29 -6.84 -2.04
N ILE A 42 -10.82 -5.67 -2.48
CA ILE A 42 -9.68 -5.50 -3.40
C ILE A 42 -8.74 -4.46 -2.81
N ALA A 43 -7.45 -4.75 -2.76
CA ALA A 43 -6.45 -3.77 -2.37
C ALA A 43 -6.12 -2.87 -3.57
N VAL A 44 -6.18 -1.55 -3.35
CA VAL A 44 -5.81 -0.52 -4.31
C VAL A 44 -4.71 0.33 -3.67
N ASN A 45 -3.52 0.34 -4.26
CA ASN A 45 -2.31 0.88 -3.64
C ASN A 45 -2.16 0.40 -2.17
N GLY A 46 -2.44 -0.88 -1.92
CA GLY A 46 -2.37 -1.52 -0.60
C GLY A 46 -3.55 -1.24 0.33
N CYS A 47 -4.38 -0.24 0.07
CA CYS A 47 -5.56 0.04 0.88
C CYS A 47 -6.70 -0.92 0.49
N CYS A 48 -7.31 -1.58 1.48
CA CYS A 48 -8.44 -2.48 1.28
C CYS A 48 -9.71 -1.70 1.00
N PHE A 49 -10.30 -1.89 -0.18
CA PHE A 49 -11.58 -1.30 -0.56
C PHE A 49 -12.62 -2.37 -0.85
N THR A 50 -13.88 -2.03 -0.58
CA THR A 50 -15.02 -2.87 -0.87
C THR A 50 -15.62 -2.50 -2.23
N VAL A 51 -15.88 -3.48 -3.08
CA VAL A 51 -16.58 -3.29 -4.35
C VAL A 51 -18.02 -2.87 -4.10
N THR A 52 -18.37 -1.62 -4.44
CA THR A 52 -19.72 -1.04 -4.25
C THR A 52 -20.59 -1.12 -5.50
N SER A 53 -19.97 -1.23 -6.68
CA SER A 53 -20.67 -1.45 -7.96
C SER A 53 -19.77 -2.22 -8.91
N MET A 54 -20.38 -3.00 -9.80
CA MET A 54 -19.65 -3.70 -10.84
C MET A 54 -20.49 -3.89 -12.12
N ALA A 55 -19.82 -3.85 -13.28
CA ALA A 55 -20.44 -4.10 -14.57
C ALA A 55 -19.45 -4.76 -15.54
N ARG A 56 -19.87 -5.84 -16.22
CA ARG A 56 -19.05 -6.49 -17.25
C ARG A 56 -18.87 -5.57 -18.46
N SER A 57 -17.68 -5.58 -19.02
CA SER A 57 -17.33 -4.91 -20.28
C SER A 57 -16.55 -5.86 -21.18
N VAL A 58 -16.27 -5.45 -22.40
CA VAL A 58 -15.43 -6.23 -23.34
C VAL A 58 -13.96 -6.31 -22.92
N GLN A 59 -13.52 -5.42 -22.01
CA GLN A 59 -12.13 -5.33 -21.54
C GLN A 59 -11.92 -6.00 -20.18
N GLY A 60 -13.01 -6.42 -19.50
CA GLY A 60 -12.95 -7.01 -18.17
C GLY A 60 -14.16 -6.62 -17.32
N LEU A 61 -13.93 -6.41 -16.03
CA LEU A 61 -14.95 -6.04 -15.05
C LEU A 61 -14.71 -4.61 -14.55
N ASN A 62 -15.61 -3.69 -14.90
CA ASN A 62 -15.59 -2.37 -14.28
C ASN A 62 -16.03 -2.51 -12.82
N VAL A 63 -15.22 -1.99 -11.89
CA VAL A 63 -15.47 -2.01 -10.46
C VAL A 63 -15.40 -0.60 -9.88
N THR A 64 -16.22 -0.33 -8.89
CA THR A 64 -16.31 0.97 -8.22
C THR A 64 -16.07 0.79 -6.72
N PHE A 65 -15.46 1.80 -6.12
CA PHE A 65 -15.09 1.85 -4.71
C PHE A 65 -15.42 3.21 -4.12
N ASP A 66 -15.65 3.22 -2.81
CA ASP A 66 -15.92 4.42 -2.03
C ASP A 66 -14.84 4.59 -0.95
N ALA A 67 -14.23 5.78 -0.89
CA ALA A 67 -13.28 6.17 0.15
C ALA A 67 -13.90 7.27 1.02
N ILE A 68 -14.14 6.97 2.29
CA ILE A 68 -14.63 7.94 3.28
C ILE A 68 -13.49 8.89 3.72
N ASP A 69 -13.83 9.97 4.40
CA ASP A 69 -12.86 11.00 4.83
C ASP A 69 -11.69 10.45 5.63
N GLU A 70 -11.94 9.50 6.54
CA GLU A 70 -10.89 8.86 7.32
C GLU A 70 -9.86 8.15 6.41
N THR A 71 -10.34 7.39 5.41
CA THR A 71 -9.47 6.72 4.44
C THR A 71 -8.70 7.75 3.59
N GLN A 72 -9.37 8.82 3.16
CA GLN A 72 -8.73 9.89 2.38
C GLN A 72 -7.64 10.61 3.20
N ALA A 73 -7.84 10.79 4.51
CA ALA A 73 -6.90 11.50 5.37
C ALA A 73 -5.54 10.78 5.50
N ILE A 74 -5.55 9.44 5.58
CA ILE A 74 -4.35 8.63 5.87
C ILE A 74 -3.75 7.94 4.65
N THR A 75 -4.37 8.07 3.46
CA THR A 75 -3.90 7.40 2.24
C THR A 75 -3.65 8.38 1.10
N ASN A 76 -2.97 7.91 0.05
CA ASN A 76 -2.77 8.68 -1.18
C ASN A 76 -4.02 8.77 -2.07
N VAL A 77 -5.13 8.17 -1.68
CA VAL A 77 -6.42 8.23 -2.40
C VAL A 77 -6.91 9.66 -2.62
N LYS A 78 -6.63 10.57 -1.68
CA LYS A 78 -6.97 12.00 -1.82
C LYS A 78 -6.35 12.67 -3.07
N HIS A 79 -5.28 12.10 -3.62
CA HIS A 79 -4.59 12.58 -4.83
C HIS A 79 -5.03 11.84 -6.10
N PHE A 80 -6.01 10.93 -6.00
CA PHE A 80 -6.50 10.21 -7.17
C PHE A 80 -7.18 11.15 -8.16
N GLU A 81 -6.84 10.96 -9.44
CA GLU A 81 -7.44 11.60 -10.58
C GLU A 81 -7.73 10.56 -11.67
N GLN A 82 -8.60 10.89 -12.63
CA GLN A 82 -8.81 10.02 -13.77
C GLN A 82 -7.48 9.79 -14.51
N GLY A 83 -7.17 8.53 -14.80
CA GLY A 83 -5.90 8.13 -15.42
C GLY A 83 -4.79 7.80 -14.43
N THR A 84 -4.92 8.12 -13.11
CA THR A 84 -3.96 7.65 -12.10
C THR A 84 -3.83 6.14 -12.16
N VAL A 85 -2.60 5.63 -12.24
CA VAL A 85 -2.31 4.19 -12.28
C VAL A 85 -2.07 3.69 -10.86
N VAL A 86 -2.84 2.68 -10.45
CA VAL A 86 -2.81 2.10 -9.12
C VAL A 86 -2.40 0.63 -9.15
N ASN A 87 -1.70 0.18 -8.11
CA ASN A 87 -1.45 -1.24 -7.88
C ASN A 87 -2.72 -1.92 -7.38
N VAL A 88 -2.99 -3.12 -7.88
CA VAL A 88 -4.18 -3.90 -7.54
C VAL A 88 -3.80 -5.30 -7.11
N GLU A 89 -4.35 -5.74 -5.99
CA GLU A 89 -4.27 -7.13 -5.51
C GLU A 89 -5.65 -7.59 -5.03
N ARG A 90 -6.08 -8.78 -5.45
CA ARG A 90 -7.27 -9.47 -4.94
C ARG A 90 -6.99 -10.05 -3.55
N SER A 91 -8.02 -10.12 -2.72
CA SER A 91 -7.92 -10.86 -1.45
C SER A 91 -7.37 -12.26 -1.66
N ALA A 92 -6.39 -12.65 -0.83
CA ALA A 92 -5.80 -13.97 -0.87
C ALA A 92 -6.87 -15.04 -0.61
N LYS A 93 -6.88 -16.09 -1.45
CA LYS A 93 -7.72 -17.27 -1.21
C LYS A 93 -7.08 -18.14 -0.12
N GLN A 94 -7.90 -18.93 0.57
CA GLN A 94 -7.41 -19.92 1.53
C GLN A 94 -6.46 -20.88 0.82
N ASN A 95 -5.31 -21.18 1.40
CA ASN A 95 -4.23 -21.98 0.82
C ASN A 95 -3.51 -21.34 -0.39
N ALA A 96 -3.64 -20.04 -0.62
CA ALA A 96 -2.80 -19.35 -1.59
C ALA A 96 -1.34 -19.29 -1.11
N GLU A 97 -0.40 -19.32 -2.05
CA GLU A 97 1.00 -19.05 -1.78
C GLU A 97 1.18 -17.60 -1.29
N VAL A 98 1.95 -17.41 -0.23
CA VAL A 98 2.31 -16.08 0.29
C VAL A 98 3.72 -15.75 -0.19
N GLY A 99 3.82 -15.14 -1.38
CA GLY A 99 5.11 -14.76 -1.98
C GLY A 99 5.78 -13.53 -1.34
N GLY A 100 5.02 -12.73 -0.60
CA GLY A 100 5.50 -11.57 0.16
C GLY A 100 5.37 -11.78 1.67
N HIS A 101 4.57 -10.95 2.34
CA HIS A 101 4.18 -11.13 3.73
C HIS A 101 2.67 -10.88 3.90
N VAL A 102 2.11 -11.27 5.03
CA VAL A 102 0.67 -11.11 5.27
C VAL A 102 0.33 -9.64 5.50
N LEU A 103 -0.58 -9.12 4.69
CA LEU A 103 -1.10 -7.76 4.77
C LEU A 103 -2.59 -7.76 5.09
N SER A 104 -3.02 -6.76 5.84
CA SER A 104 -4.43 -6.53 6.16
C SER A 104 -5.12 -5.62 5.14
N GLY A 105 -4.34 -4.77 4.48
CA GLY A 105 -4.82 -3.65 3.67
C GLY A 105 -5.14 -2.42 4.52
N HIS A 106 -4.59 -2.32 5.72
CA HIS A 106 -4.78 -1.19 6.65
C HIS A 106 -3.56 -0.27 6.61
N ILE A 107 -3.73 0.81 5.89
CA ILE A 107 -2.68 1.83 5.74
C ILE A 107 -2.52 2.60 7.04
N VAL A 108 -1.27 2.75 7.49
CA VAL A 108 -0.94 3.51 8.72
C VAL A 108 -0.61 4.98 8.43
N GLY A 109 -0.44 5.34 7.17
CA GLY A 109 -0.11 6.67 6.70
C GLY A 109 0.59 6.64 5.35
N THR A 110 1.14 7.77 4.95
CA THR A 110 1.92 7.90 3.71
C THR A 110 3.37 8.24 3.99
N ALA A 111 4.25 7.88 3.07
CA ALA A 111 5.61 8.40 2.96
C ALA A 111 5.77 9.13 1.64
N GLU A 112 6.66 10.11 1.59
CA GLU A 112 7.00 10.84 0.37
C GLU A 112 8.23 10.20 -0.29
N LEU A 113 8.23 10.06 -1.61
CA LEU A 113 9.40 9.63 -2.35
C LEU A 113 10.43 10.77 -2.39
N VAL A 114 11.56 10.60 -1.70
CA VAL A 114 12.60 11.61 -1.55
C VAL A 114 13.65 11.55 -2.65
N SER A 115 14.06 10.34 -3.05
CA SER A 115 15.06 10.17 -4.11
C SER A 115 14.88 8.86 -4.87
N ILE A 116 15.33 8.87 -6.13
CA ILE A 116 15.40 7.71 -7.01
C ILE A 116 16.83 7.63 -7.56
N GLU A 117 17.51 6.53 -7.27
CA GLU A 117 18.82 6.21 -7.83
C GLU A 117 18.68 4.98 -8.73
N LYS A 118 18.97 5.15 -10.03
CA LYS A 118 18.87 4.06 -11.02
C LYS A 118 20.24 3.75 -11.60
N ASP A 119 20.56 2.47 -11.67
CA ASP A 119 21.61 1.90 -12.51
C ASP A 119 21.01 0.82 -13.44
N GLU A 120 21.85 0.13 -14.21
CA GLU A 120 21.39 -0.83 -15.25
C GLU A 120 20.44 -1.91 -14.71
N ASN A 121 20.63 -2.37 -13.48
CA ASN A 121 19.91 -3.53 -12.93
C ASN A 121 19.25 -3.27 -11.57
N ARG A 122 19.33 -2.04 -11.06
CA ARG A 122 18.82 -1.69 -9.75
C ARG A 122 18.17 -0.31 -9.77
N CYS A 123 17.05 -0.22 -9.08
CA CYS A 123 16.43 1.04 -8.73
C CYS A 123 16.33 1.13 -7.20
N ARG A 124 17.05 2.08 -6.61
CA ARG A 124 16.92 2.39 -5.19
C ARG A 124 15.99 3.59 -5.04
N MET A 125 14.95 3.41 -4.24
CA MET A 125 14.03 4.48 -3.86
C MET A 125 14.13 4.75 -2.37
N THR A 126 14.27 6.02 -2.00
CA THR A 126 14.28 6.49 -0.60
C THR A 126 13.00 7.22 -0.31
N PHE A 127 12.35 6.85 0.78
CA PHE A 127 11.09 7.43 1.24
C PHE A 127 11.30 8.11 2.59
N GLY A 128 10.65 9.26 2.80
CA GLY A 128 10.69 10.03 4.03
C GLY A 128 9.32 10.12 4.69
N SER A 129 9.30 10.12 6.03
CA SER A 129 8.10 10.39 6.83
C SER A 129 8.50 10.71 8.27
N ASP A 130 7.88 11.73 8.83
CA ASP A 130 7.98 12.10 10.26
C ASP A 130 6.91 11.41 11.12
N ALA A 131 6.12 10.52 10.52
CA ALA A 131 5.00 9.88 11.18
C ALA A 131 5.44 8.83 12.23
N PRO A 132 4.64 8.66 13.31
CA PRO A 132 4.96 7.74 14.41
C PRO A 132 5.15 6.27 13.99
N TRP A 133 4.56 5.85 12.86
CA TRP A 133 4.69 4.49 12.38
C TRP A 133 6.12 4.12 11.94
N LEU A 134 7.00 5.10 11.70
CA LEU A 134 8.40 4.83 11.30
C LEU A 134 9.16 4.00 12.37
N LYS A 135 8.72 4.03 13.62
CA LYS A 135 9.30 3.20 14.70
C LYS A 135 9.16 1.69 14.45
N TYR A 136 8.18 1.27 13.64
CA TYR A 136 7.95 -0.14 13.28
C TYR A 136 8.77 -0.60 12.06
N VAL A 137 9.53 0.30 11.43
CA VAL A 137 10.38 -0.02 10.30
C VAL A 137 11.76 -0.46 10.78
N PHE A 138 12.26 -1.58 10.25
CA PHE A 138 13.57 -2.15 10.59
C PHE A 138 14.32 -2.53 9.33
N GLU A 139 15.64 -2.36 9.33
CA GLU A 139 16.49 -2.88 8.23
C GLU A 139 16.31 -4.40 8.10
N LYS A 140 16.19 -4.88 6.87
CA LYS A 140 15.91 -6.27 6.50
C LYS A 140 14.52 -6.78 6.93
N GLY A 141 13.70 -5.93 7.59
CA GLY A 141 12.29 -6.23 7.86
C GLY A 141 11.42 -6.01 6.62
N TYR A 142 10.18 -6.44 6.72
CA TYR A 142 9.17 -6.19 5.69
C TYR A 142 8.47 -4.84 5.88
N ILE A 143 8.10 -4.25 4.76
CA ILE A 143 7.21 -3.11 4.67
C ILE A 143 6.36 -3.24 3.40
N ALA A 144 5.12 -2.81 3.43
CA ALA A 144 4.34 -2.67 2.21
C ALA A 144 4.29 -1.21 1.77
N VAL A 145 4.67 -0.94 0.53
CA VAL A 145 4.62 0.38 -0.11
C VAL A 145 3.67 0.28 -1.30
N ASN A 146 2.62 1.11 -1.34
CA ASN A 146 1.55 0.98 -2.33
C ASN A 146 1.09 -0.47 -2.55
N GLY A 147 1.03 -1.27 -1.46
CA GLY A 147 0.59 -2.65 -1.47
C GLY A 147 1.63 -3.68 -1.93
N ALA A 148 2.80 -3.27 -2.36
CA ALA A 148 3.88 -4.20 -2.68
C ALA A 148 4.69 -4.55 -1.42
N SER A 149 4.83 -5.85 -1.12
CA SER A 149 5.69 -6.36 -0.06
C SER A 149 7.15 -6.20 -0.44
N LEU A 150 7.90 -5.45 0.36
CA LEU A 150 9.29 -5.10 0.07
C LEU A 150 10.16 -5.29 1.31
N THR A 151 11.45 -5.51 1.07
CA THR A 151 12.46 -5.57 2.14
C THR A 151 13.10 -4.19 2.30
N VAL A 152 13.16 -3.68 3.53
CA VAL A 152 13.86 -2.45 3.87
C VAL A 152 15.37 -2.66 3.69
N ALA A 153 15.96 -1.90 2.76
CA ALA A 153 17.39 -2.00 2.43
C ALA A 153 18.27 -1.16 3.37
N ALA A 154 17.74 -0.02 3.84
CA ALA A 154 18.40 0.84 4.83
C ALA A 154 17.35 1.67 5.57
N LEU A 155 17.68 2.09 6.78
CA LEU A 155 16.87 2.98 7.62
C LEU A 155 17.76 4.03 8.23
N ASP A 156 17.43 5.31 8.05
CA ASP A 156 18.05 6.44 8.75
C ASP A 156 17.00 7.11 9.65
N ARG A 157 17.08 6.83 10.95
CA ARG A 157 16.15 7.39 11.93
C ARG A 157 16.35 8.89 12.17
N SER A 158 17.57 9.39 11.95
CA SER A 158 17.89 10.82 12.13
C SER A 158 17.34 11.66 10.98
N ALA A 159 17.43 11.13 9.77
CA ALA A 159 16.85 11.74 8.58
C ALA A 159 15.37 11.37 8.39
N GLN A 160 14.81 10.47 9.22
CA GLN A 160 13.44 9.95 9.10
C GLN A 160 13.14 9.33 7.74
N THR A 161 14.10 8.57 7.19
CA THR A 161 13.99 7.95 5.87
C THR A 161 14.27 6.45 5.92
N PHE A 162 13.65 5.74 4.99
CA PHE A 162 14.00 4.34 4.68
C PHE A 162 14.17 4.16 3.17
N ALA A 163 14.95 3.18 2.79
CA ALA A 163 15.21 2.88 1.39
C ALA A 163 14.86 1.45 1.05
N ILE A 164 14.39 1.25 -0.19
CA ILE A 164 14.14 -0.06 -0.80
C ILE A 164 14.95 -0.19 -2.08
N ASN A 165 15.33 -1.42 -2.42
CA ASN A 165 15.93 -1.73 -3.71
C ASN A 165 14.92 -2.53 -4.54
N LEU A 166 14.60 -2.04 -5.73
CA LEU A 166 13.66 -2.65 -6.66
C LEU A 166 14.42 -3.33 -7.79
N ILE A 167 14.01 -4.54 -8.10
CA ILE A 167 14.48 -5.28 -9.28
C ILE A 167 13.61 -4.91 -10.50
N PRO A 168 14.08 -5.13 -11.74
CA PRO A 168 13.32 -4.79 -12.95
C PRO A 168 11.90 -5.36 -12.97
N GLU A 169 11.72 -6.61 -12.55
CA GLU A 169 10.40 -7.27 -12.47
C GLU A 169 9.42 -6.51 -11.56
N THR A 170 9.88 -6.00 -10.41
CA THR A 170 9.02 -5.22 -9.51
C THR A 170 8.61 -3.89 -10.14
N LEU A 171 9.52 -3.22 -10.86
CA LEU A 171 9.24 -1.98 -11.58
C LEU A 171 8.24 -2.20 -12.72
N GLU A 172 8.29 -3.33 -13.40
CA GLU A 172 7.39 -3.68 -14.49
C GLU A 172 5.97 -4.00 -14.00
N ARG A 173 5.88 -4.72 -12.87
CA ARG A 173 4.58 -5.19 -12.34
C ARG A 173 3.86 -4.21 -11.43
N THR A 174 4.51 -3.11 -11.08
CA THR A 174 3.96 -2.13 -10.13
C THR A 174 3.97 -0.73 -10.70
N ASN A 175 3.29 0.20 -10.01
CA ASN A 175 3.29 1.61 -10.38
C ASN A 175 4.56 2.38 -9.97
N PHE A 176 5.58 1.72 -9.41
CA PHE A 176 6.80 2.40 -8.95
C PHE A 176 7.57 3.09 -10.08
N SER A 177 7.54 2.52 -11.29
CA SER A 177 8.20 3.14 -12.45
C SER A 177 7.58 4.47 -12.89
N LEU A 178 6.37 4.77 -12.43
CA LEU A 178 5.62 5.99 -12.74
C LEU A 178 5.76 7.07 -11.66
N LEU A 179 6.35 6.73 -10.50
CA LEU A 179 6.51 7.66 -9.39
C LEU A 179 7.61 8.70 -9.68
N SER A 180 7.39 9.89 -9.19
CA SER A 180 8.31 11.02 -9.18
C SER A 180 8.65 11.43 -7.75
N VAL A 181 9.80 12.08 -7.55
CA VAL A 181 10.16 12.68 -6.25
C VAL A 181 9.07 13.67 -5.83
N GLY A 182 8.62 13.55 -4.58
CA GLY A 182 7.48 14.28 -4.02
C GLY A 182 6.17 13.49 -4.01
N ASP A 183 6.07 12.38 -4.76
CA ASP A 183 4.84 11.59 -4.77
C ASP A 183 4.62 10.85 -3.45
N PRO A 184 3.40 10.89 -2.90
CA PRO A 184 3.02 10.14 -1.71
C PRO A 184 2.73 8.69 -2.03
N VAL A 185 3.25 7.78 -1.22
CA VAL A 185 2.96 6.35 -1.28
C VAL A 185 2.30 5.86 0.01
N ASN A 186 1.36 4.94 -0.09
CA ASN A 186 0.72 4.31 1.06
C ASN A 186 1.68 3.36 1.77
N ILE A 187 1.66 3.37 3.10
CA ILE A 187 2.48 2.51 3.94
C ILE A 187 1.59 1.61 4.79
N GLU A 188 1.87 0.32 4.76
CA GLU A 188 1.41 -0.64 5.75
C GLU A 188 2.63 -1.28 6.41
N VAL A 189 2.71 -1.20 7.74
CA VAL A 189 3.78 -1.81 8.52
C VAL A 189 3.45 -3.27 8.83
N GLU A 190 4.46 -4.08 9.04
CA GLU A 190 4.27 -5.49 9.40
C GLU A 190 3.62 -5.61 10.78
N SER A 191 2.43 -6.21 10.82
CA SER A 191 1.54 -6.20 11.99
C SER A 191 2.13 -6.92 13.22
N GLN A 192 2.93 -7.96 13.03
CA GLN A 192 3.60 -8.65 14.14
C GLN A 192 4.66 -7.75 14.78
N THR A 193 5.46 -7.08 13.97
CA THR A 193 6.43 -6.09 14.44
C THR A 193 5.75 -4.97 15.21
N GLN A 194 4.63 -4.43 14.71
CA GLN A 194 3.86 -3.41 15.41
C GLN A 194 3.40 -3.87 16.79
N VAL A 195 2.76 -5.03 16.88
CA VAL A 195 2.27 -5.58 18.16
C VAL A 195 3.42 -5.80 19.15
N ILE A 196 4.58 -6.30 18.67
CA ILE A 196 5.75 -6.51 19.53
C ILE A 196 6.28 -5.19 20.08
N VAL A 197 6.50 -4.18 19.21
CA VAL A 197 7.03 -2.87 19.62
C VAL A 197 6.09 -2.20 20.61
N ASP A 198 4.79 -2.11 20.29
CA ASP A 198 3.80 -1.46 21.18
C ASP A 198 3.66 -2.18 22.52
N THR A 199 3.75 -3.52 22.53
CA THR A 199 3.71 -4.30 23.77
C THR A 199 4.93 -4.03 24.62
N VAL A 200 6.13 -4.00 24.03
CA VAL A 200 7.37 -3.70 24.77
C VAL A 200 7.35 -2.27 25.33
N GLU A 201 6.98 -1.29 24.53
CA GLU A 201 6.86 0.11 24.98
C GLU A 201 5.89 0.24 26.17
N ARG A 202 4.73 -0.40 26.09
CA ARG A 202 3.72 -0.39 27.16
C ARG A 202 4.26 -1.02 28.44
N VAL A 203 4.87 -2.21 28.36
CA VAL A 203 5.42 -2.91 29.55
C VAL A 203 6.56 -2.11 30.19
N MET A 204 7.41 -1.47 29.38
CA MET A 204 8.47 -0.61 29.89
C MET A 204 7.89 0.61 30.61
N ALA A 205 6.90 1.29 30.03
CA ALA A 205 6.24 2.44 30.65
C ALA A 205 5.58 2.06 32.01
N GLU A 206 4.89 0.91 32.08
CA GLU A 206 4.28 0.42 33.30
C GLU A 206 5.34 0.14 34.41
N ARG A 207 6.50 -0.43 34.04
CA ARG A 207 7.60 -0.69 35.00
C ARG A 207 8.24 0.59 35.54
N TYR A 208 8.47 1.59 34.69
CA TYR A 208 9.01 2.87 35.13
C TYR A 208 8.04 3.61 36.04
N ALA A 209 6.73 3.58 35.75
CA ALA A 209 5.72 4.20 36.60
C ALA A 209 5.56 3.54 38.00
N GLN A 210 6.05 2.29 38.18
CA GLN A 210 6.03 1.59 39.48
C GLN A 210 7.34 1.76 40.29
N ALA A 211 8.38 2.32 39.65
CA ALA A 211 9.69 2.51 40.28
C ALA A 211 9.86 3.90 40.91
N ASP A 212 8.94 4.83 40.61
CA ASP A 212 8.81 6.16 41.26
C ASP A 212 7.76 6.11 42.38
#